data_33ceed4bf517ad4b22223208854c8789
#
_entry.id   33ceed4bf517ad4b22223208854c8789
#
_cell.length_a   1.000
_cell.length_b   1.000
_cell.length_c   1.000
_cell.angle_alpha   90.00
_cell.angle_beta   90.00
_cell.angle_gamma   90.00
#
_symmetry.space_group_name_H-M   'P 1'
#
loop_
_entity.id
_entity.type
_entity.pdbx_description
1 polymer ?
#
loop_
_entity_poly.entity_id
_entity_poly.type
_entity_poly.pdbx_seq_one_letter_code
_entity_poly.pdbx_strand_id
1 'polypeptide(L)'
;MVTKHEVFNENFDALIGMAYPAFAEPNVTPFFDALMDSKKLADDVFSFYLSYNPDEGSEMLLGGWDATKFTGDIIWHDMMDPKLFWTIKLDDVKVGGVSTGFCTKEGANCLVCPDSGTSLATFPKGHFEHF
;
A
#
# COMPACT_ATOMS: atom_id res chain seq x y z
N MET A 1 -7.74 13.47 -17.72
CA MET A 1 -9.04 13.35 -18.39
C MET A 1 -9.45 11.89 -18.34
N VAL A 2 -10.35 11.52 -17.43
CA VAL A 2 -10.80 10.12 -17.31
C VAL A 2 -11.77 9.87 -18.45
N THR A 3 -11.34 9.10 -19.43
CA THR A 3 -12.25 8.56 -20.44
C THR A 3 -13.09 7.46 -19.78
N LYS A 4 -14.41 7.51 -19.99
CA LYS A 4 -15.35 6.46 -19.60
C LYS A 4 -14.87 5.11 -20.14
N HIS A 5 -14.13 4.36 -19.33
CA HIS A 5 -13.96 2.94 -19.55
C HIS A 5 -14.85 2.19 -18.55
N GLU A 6 -15.54 1.17 -19.03
CA GLU A 6 -16.49 0.31 -18.33
C GLU A 6 -15.89 -0.48 -17.13
N VAL A 7 -14.70 -0.09 -16.65
CA VAL A 7 -14.02 -0.71 -15.51
C VAL A 7 -14.67 -0.32 -14.18
N PHE A 8 -15.44 0.77 -14.16
CA PHE A 8 -16.09 1.30 -12.98
C PHE A 8 -17.59 1.01 -12.97
N ASN A 9 -17.92 -0.28 -12.76
CA ASN A 9 -19.29 -0.68 -12.39
C ASN A 9 -19.55 -0.54 -10.88
N GLU A 10 -18.70 0.18 -10.19
CA GLU A 10 -18.72 0.36 -8.73
C GLU A 10 -19.29 1.75 -8.40
N ASN A 11 -19.85 1.90 -7.20
CA ASN A 11 -20.45 3.15 -6.73
C ASN A 11 -19.40 4.17 -6.25
N PHE A 12 -18.38 4.45 -7.07
CA PHE A 12 -17.40 5.49 -6.79
C PHE A 12 -17.10 6.34 -8.03
N ASP A 13 -16.78 7.61 -7.80
CA ASP A 13 -16.63 8.60 -8.88
C ASP A 13 -15.18 8.72 -9.37
N ALA A 14 -14.19 8.27 -8.57
CA ALA A 14 -12.78 8.37 -8.92
C ALA A 14 -11.93 7.33 -8.21
N LEU A 15 -10.76 7.06 -8.78
CA LEU A 15 -9.67 6.29 -8.17
C LEU A 15 -8.42 7.17 -8.10
N ILE A 16 -7.82 7.27 -6.93
CA ILE A 16 -6.59 8.04 -6.72
C ILE A 16 -5.44 7.07 -6.49
N GLY A 17 -4.52 7.00 -7.47
CA GLY A 17 -3.30 6.19 -7.34
C GLY A 17 -2.29 6.87 -6.42
N MET A 18 -1.77 6.13 -5.44
CA MET A 18 -0.78 6.59 -4.47
C MET A 18 0.61 5.98 -4.67
N ALA A 19 0.85 5.30 -5.80
CA ALA A 19 2.14 4.73 -6.16
C ALA A 19 3.15 5.81 -6.59
N TYR A 20 4.41 5.39 -6.79
CA TYR A 20 5.49 6.29 -7.20
C TYR A 20 5.33 6.82 -8.64
N PRO A 21 5.95 7.98 -8.96
CA PRO A 21 5.88 8.59 -10.29
C PRO A 21 6.31 7.67 -11.44
N ALA A 22 7.24 6.74 -11.16
CA ALA A 22 7.71 5.79 -12.18
C ALA A 22 6.63 4.80 -12.64
N PHE A 23 5.52 4.68 -11.89
CA PHE A 23 4.35 3.87 -12.26
C PHE A 23 3.19 4.70 -12.84
N ALA A 24 3.32 6.03 -12.83
CA ALA A 24 2.31 6.91 -13.41
C ALA A 24 2.34 6.90 -14.94
N GLU A 25 1.24 7.30 -15.55
CA GLU A 25 1.19 7.58 -16.99
C GLU A 25 2.24 8.64 -17.38
N PRO A 26 2.85 8.55 -18.56
CA PRO A 26 3.87 9.49 -19.01
C PRO A 26 3.39 10.95 -18.91
N ASN A 27 4.21 11.82 -18.34
CA ASN A 27 3.94 13.24 -18.15
C ASN A 27 2.77 13.59 -17.24
N VAL A 28 2.36 12.67 -16.38
CA VAL A 28 1.37 12.92 -15.32
C VAL A 28 2.05 12.91 -13.97
N THR A 29 1.92 14.00 -13.22
CA THR A 29 2.38 14.05 -11.82
C THR A 29 1.36 13.33 -10.96
N PRO A 30 1.73 12.31 -10.15
CA PRO A 30 0.82 11.67 -9.22
C PRO A 30 0.25 12.64 -8.20
N PHE A 31 -0.92 12.31 -7.68
CA PHE A 31 -1.64 13.18 -6.74
C PHE A 31 -0.80 13.57 -5.52
N PHE A 32 -0.12 12.59 -4.89
CA PHE A 32 0.67 12.85 -3.69
C PHE A 32 1.93 13.68 -4.00
N ASP A 33 2.59 13.45 -5.13
CA ASP A 33 3.73 14.26 -5.57
C ASP A 33 3.31 15.72 -5.80
N ALA A 34 2.15 15.94 -6.42
CA ALA A 34 1.61 17.30 -6.58
C ALA A 34 1.30 17.98 -5.25
N LEU A 35 0.85 17.23 -4.24
CA LEU A 35 0.65 17.76 -2.88
C LEU A 35 1.97 18.12 -2.21
N MET A 36 2.99 17.26 -2.26
CA MET A 36 4.33 17.57 -1.73
C MET A 36 4.91 18.83 -2.38
N ASP A 37 4.81 18.93 -3.70
CA ASP A 37 5.28 20.12 -4.45
C ASP A 37 4.55 21.40 -4.04
N SER A 38 3.29 21.32 -3.65
CA SER A 38 2.50 22.45 -3.19
C SER A 38 2.97 23.04 -1.84
N LYS A 39 3.81 22.30 -1.09
CA LYS A 39 4.31 22.65 0.25
C LYS A 39 3.21 22.95 1.28
N LYS A 40 2.04 22.31 1.14
CA LYS A 40 0.89 22.47 2.05
C LYS A 40 0.80 21.36 3.09
N LEU A 41 1.55 20.28 2.94
CA LEU A 41 1.62 19.20 3.92
C LEU A 41 2.56 19.59 5.07
N ALA A 42 2.24 19.13 6.30
CA ALA A 42 3.12 19.29 7.45
C ALA A 42 4.37 18.40 7.27
N ASP A 43 4.15 17.15 6.89
CA ASP A 43 5.19 16.19 6.53
C ASP A 43 4.86 15.55 5.17
N ASP A 44 5.87 15.16 4.43
CA ASP A 44 5.70 14.49 3.13
C ASP A 44 5.37 12.99 3.31
N VAL A 45 4.30 12.72 4.06
CA VAL A 45 3.80 11.37 4.37
C VAL A 45 2.29 11.30 4.18
N PHE A 46 1.78 10.09 4.00
CA PHE A 46 0.37 9.77 4.13
C PHE A 46 0.20 8.50 4.95
N SER A 47 -0.93 8.34 5.60
CA SER A 47 -1.26 7.16 6.40
C SER A 47 -2.67 6.68 6.14
N PHE A 48 -2.90 5.37 6.35
CA PHE A 48 -4.21 4.76 6.32
C PHE A 48 -4.52 4.12 7.66
N TYR A 49 -5.73 4.35 8.13
CA TYR A 49 -6.37 3.56 9.18
C TYR A 49 -7.56 2.82 8.58
N LEU A 50 -7.51 1.49 8.62
CA LEU A 50 -8.58 0.62 8.10
C LEU A 50 -9.29 -0.04 9.29
N SER A 51 -10.54 0.34 9.53
CA SER A 51 -11.35 -0.23 10.61
C SER A 51 -12.12 -1.45 10.12
N TYR A 52 -12.17 -2.49 10.97
CA TYR A 52 -13.10 -3.61 10.78
C TYR A 52 -14.52 -3.26 11.23
N ASN A 53 -14.68 -2.20 12.01
CA ASN A 53 -15.98 -1.76 12.49
C ASN A 53 -16.57 -0.75 11.47
N PRO A 54 -17.68 -1.10 10.80
CA PRO A 54 -18.30 -0.19 9.83
C PRO A 54 -18.75 1.14 10.44
N ASP A 55 -19.04 1.16 11.74
CA ASP A 55 -19.53 2.35 12.45
C ASP A 55 -18.41 3.34 12.78
N GLU A 56 -17.14 2.91 12.80
CA GLU A 56 -16.00 3.77 13.07
C GLU A 56 -15.48 4.47 11.82
N GLY A 57 -15.67 3.87 10.66
CA GLY A 57 -15.11 4.33 9.40
C GLY A 57 -13.59 4.12 9.30
N SER A 58 -13.10 4.09 8.08
CA SER A 58 -11.68 4.11 7.76
C SER A 58 -11.27 5.52 7.34
N GLU A 59 -10.00 5.87 7.51
CA GLU A 59 -9.51 7.20 7.16
C GLU A 59 -8.18 7.14 6.42
N MET A 60 -7.96 8.11 5.56
CA MET A 60 -6.67 8.44 4.99
C MET A 60 -6.26 9.83 5.48
N LEU A 61 -5.05 9.96 6.03
CA LEU A 61 -4.52 11.23 6.50
C LEU A 61 -3.32 11.63 5.65
N LEU A 62 -3.30 12.89 5.22
CA LEU A 62 -2.23 13.46 4.40
C LEU A 62 -1.41 14.42 5.25
N GLY A 63 -0.09 14.29 5.23
CA GLY A 63 0.83 15.12 5.97
C GLY A 63 1.06 14.66 7.41
N GLY A 64 0.74 13.39 7.75
CA GLY A 64 0.95 12.86 9.09
C GLY A 64 0.21 11.57 9.37
N TRP A 65 -0.01 11.29 10.65
CA TRP A 65 -0.76 10.12 11.15
C TRP A 65 -1.49 10.48 12.45
N ASP A 66 -2.55 9.75 12.77
CA ASP A 66 -3.28 9.90 14.02
C ASP A 66 -2.77 8.88 15.06
N ALA A 67 -2.08 9.38 16.08
CA ALA A 67 -1.52 8.56 17.16
C ALA A 67 -2.59 7.87 18.02
N THR A 68 -3.87 8.24 17.92
CA THR A 68 -4.96 7.58 18.65
C THR A 68 -5.40 6.27 17.98
N LYS A 69 -4.98 6.01 16.74
CA LYS A 69 -5.39 4.86 15.94
C LYS A 69 -4.47 3.64 16.06
N PHE A 70 -3.36 3.76 16.78
CA PHE A 70 -2.42 2.65 16.99
C PHE A 70 -1.78 2.72 18.38
N THR A 71 -1.08 1.67 18.76
CA THR A 71 -0.32 1.60 20.02
C THR A 71 1.13 1.24 19.73
N GLY A 72 2.06 1.76 20.54
CA GLY A 72 3.49 1.59 20.34
C GLY A 72 4.07 2.58 19.33
N ASP A 73 5.26 2.29 18.84
CA ASP A 73 5.99 3.13 17.90
C ASP A 73 5.74 2.74 16.45
N ILE A 74 5.81 3.70 15.53
CA ILE A 74 5.81 3.42 14.09
C ILE A 74 7.17 2.83 13.72
N ILE A 75 7.16 1.69 13.06
CA ILE A 75 8.35 1.02 12.53
C ILE A 75 8.50 1.40 11.06
N TRP A 76 9.60 2.04 10.72
CA TRP A 76 9.92 2.45 9.36
C TRP A 76 10.76 1.39 8.66
N HIS A 77 10.46 1.13 7.39
CA HIS A 77 11.20 0.20 6.55
C HIS A 77 11.69 0.91 5.29
N ASP A 78 12.88 0.55 4.85
CA ASP A 78 13.41 1.04 3.58
C ASP A 78 12.61 0.49 2.40
N MET A 79 12.34 1.37 1.45
CA MET A 79 11.67 0.98 0.21
C MET A 79 12.63 0.26 -0.73
N MET A 80 12.15 -0.81 -1.34
CA MET A 80 12.93 -1.59 -2.31
C MET A 80 12.96 -0.92 -3.69
N ASP A 81 14.08 -1.03 -4.38
CA ASP A 81 14.21 -0.59 -5.77
C ASP A 81 13.81 -1.69 -6.76
N PRO A 82 13.24 -1.34 -7.93
CA PRO A 82 12.86 0.00 -8.38
C PRO A 82 11.61 0.51 -7.65
N LYS A 83 11.60 1.79 -7.31
CA LYS A 83 10.47 2.45 -6.61
C LYS A 83 9.29 2.65 -7.57
N LEU A 84 8.50 1.60 -7.76
CA LEU A 84 7.25 1.61 -8.53
C LEU A 84 6.04 1.62 -7.59
N PHE A 85 6.04 0.69 -6.64
CA PHE A 85 5.05 0.54 -5.58
C PHE A 85 5.70 0.74 -4.21
N TRP A 86 4.91 0.83 -3.17
CA TRP A 86 5.35 0.86 -1.76
C TRP A 86 5.81 -0.54 -1.32
N THR A 87 6.89 -1.02 -1.92
CA THR A 87 7.39 -2.38 -1.72
C THR A 87 8.49 -2.41 -0.68
N ILE A 88 8.33 -3.26 0.33
CA ILE A 88 9.32 -3.49 1.39
C ILE A 88 9.77 -4.94 1.39
N LYS A 89 10.91 -5.20 2.02
CA LYS A 89 11.41 -6.55 2.23
C LYS A 89 10.51 -7.30 3.21
N LEU A 90 10.22 -8.56 2.89
CA LEU A 90 9.45 -9.46 3.75
C LEU A 90 10.37 -10.60 4.23
N ASP A 91 10.47 -10.76 5.53
CA ASP A 91 11.32 -11.78 6.13
C ASP A 91 10.61 -13.13 6.24
N ASP A 92 9.31 -13.13 6.52
CA ASP A 92 8.53 -14.36 6.67
C ASP A 92 7.02 -14.07 6.53
N VAL A 93 6.27 -15.13 6.18
CA VAL A 93 4.81 -15.16 6.27
C VAL A 93 4.43 -16.25 7.27
N LYS A 94 3.64 -15.90 8.28
CA LYS A 94 3.19 -16.83 9.32
C LYS A 94 1.67 -16.96 9.33
N VAL A 95 1.19 -18.18 9.50
CA VAL A 95 -0.23 -18.49 9.70
C VAL A 95 -0.39 -19.14 11.06
N GLY A 96 -1.21 -18.55 11.92
CA GLY A 96 -1.36 -19.02 13.30
C GLY A 96 -0.04 -19.05 14.09
N GLY A 97 0.91 -18.17 13.76
CA GLY A 97 2.25 -18.11 14.38
C GLY A 97 3.29 -19.07 13.78
N VAL A 98 2.88 -19.95 12.87
CA VAL A 98 3.76 -20.93 12.22
C VAL A 98 4.26 -20.36 10.89
N SER A 99 5.58 -20.40 10.66
CA SER A 99 6.20 -19.99 9.39
C SER A 99 5.68 -20.85 8.22
N THR A 100 5.34 -20.21 7.12
CA THR A 100 5.01 -20.91 5.88
C THR A 100 6.25 -21.36 5.10
N GLY A 101 7.42 -20.85 5.47
CA GLY A 101 8.68 -21.13 4.78
C GLY A 101 8.83 -20.45 3.41
N PHE A 102 7.92 -19.55 3.01
CA PHE A 102 7.97 -18.91 1.69
C PHE A 102 9.20 -18.05 1.49
N CYS A 103 9.60 -17.32 2.54
CA CYS A 103 10.69 -16.36 2.48
C CYS A 103 11.99 -16.89 3.10
N THR A 104 11.97 -18.08 3.71
CA THR A 104 13.12 -18.63 4.45
C THR A 104 14.05 -19.51 3.63
N LYS A 105 13.70 -19.79 2.37
CA LYS A 105 14.56 -20.55 1.45
C LYS A 105 15.79 -19.70 1.09
N GLU A 106 16.94 -20.33 1.07
CA GLU A 106 18.19 -19.67 0.68
C GLU A 106 18.05 -19.03 -0.70
N GLY A 107 18.41 -17.74 -0.80
CA GLY A 107 18.23 -16.94 -2.01
C GLY A 107 16.81 -16.42 -2.26
N ALA A 108 15.84 -16.68 -1.38
CA ALA A 108 14.53 -16.07 -1.48
C ALA A 108 14.61 -14.56 -1.26
N ASN A 109 14.13 -13.79 -2.23
CA ASN A 109 13.99 -12.34 -2.11
C ASN A 109 12.50 -12.01 -2.03
N CYS A 110 11.93 -12.21 -0.84
CA CYS A 110 10.53 -11.94 -0.60
C CYS A 110 10.27 -10.46 -0.44
N LEU A 111 9.27 -9.98 -1.15
CA LEU A 111 8.81 -8.60 -1.11
C LEU A 111 7.31 -8.58 -0.82
N VAL A 112 6.85 -7.53 -0.14
CA VAL A 112 5.42 -7.26 0.05
C VAL A 112 5.12 -5.83 -0.33
N CYS A 113 4.01 -5.63 -1.01
CA CYS A 113 3.44 -4.32 -1.31
C CYS A 113 2.11 -4.20 -0.57
N PRO A 114 2.00 -3.36 0.46
CA PRO A 114 0.72 -2.99 1.04
C PRO A 114 -0.09 -2.19 0.01
N ASP A 115 -1.24 -2.73 -0.39
CA ASP A 115 -2.10 -2.14 -1.41
C ASP A 115 -3.54 -2.02 -0.89
N SER A 116 -3.96 -0.81 -0.54
CA SER A 116 -5.33 -0.52 -0.10
C SER A 116 -6.37 -0.61 -1.22
N GLY A 117 -5.93 -0.65 -2.47
CA GLY A 117 -6.78 -0.81 -3.65
C GLY A 117 -7.07 -2.26 -4.02
N THR A 118 -6.43 -3.24 -3.36
CA THR A 118 -6.63 -4.66 -3.61
C THR A 118 -7.34 -5.32 -2.43
N SER A 119 -8.53 -5.89 -2.69
CA SER A 119 -9.40 -6.46 -1.64
C SER A 119 -8.92 -7.80 -1.07
N LEU A 120 -8.03 -8.50 -1.76
CA LEU A 120 -7.54 -9.82 -1.42
C LEU A 120 -6.01 -9.85 -1.32
N ALA A 121 -5.48 -10.70 -0.42
CA ALA A 121 -4.05 -10.99 -0.42
C ALA A 121 -3.69 -11.86 -1.63
N THR A 122 -2.69 -11.44 -2.39
CA THR A 122 -2.19 -12.15 -3.56
C THR A 122 -0.81 -12.75 -3.27
N PHE A 123 -0.58 -13.96 -3.76
CA PHE A 123 0.67 -14.68 -3.60
C PHE A 123 1.18 -15.18 -4.94
N PRO A 124 2.50 -15.36 -5.13
CA PRO A 124 3.03 -15.99 -6.34
C PRO A 124 2.45 -17.39 -6.54
N LYS A 125 2.18 -17.75 -7.80
CA LYS A 125 1.73 -19.08 -8.18
C LYS A 125 2.74 -20.14 -7.68
N GLY A 126 2.28 -21.18 -7.04
CA GLY A 126 3.12 -22.22 -6.41
C GLY A 126 3.29 -22.07 -4.90
N HIS A 127 2.91 -20.92 -4.32
CA HIS A 127 2.85 -20.76 -2.87
C HIS A 127 1.41 -20.95 -2.34
N PHE A 128 0.44 -20.91 -3.22
CA PHE A 128 -0.98 -21.02 -2.88
C PHE A 128 -1.40 -22.43 -2.42
N GLU A 129 -0.62 -23.45 -2.77
CA GLU A 129 -0.90 -24.86 -2.39
C GLU A 129 -0.51 -25.19 -0.93
N HIS A 130 0.06 -24.21 -0.20
CA HIS A 130 0.50 -24.37 1.18
C HIS A 130 -0.44 -23.73 2.21
N PHE A 131 -1.54 -23.15 1.77
CA PHE A 131 -2.66 -22.66 2.58
C PHE A 131 -3.82 -23.67 2.51
#